data_6439eb0dda9d3df750f0339491da7124
#
_entry.id   6439eb0dda9d3df750f0339491da7124
#
_cell.length_a   1.000
_cell.length_b   1.000
_cell.length_c   1.000
_cell.angle_alpha   90.00
_cell.angle_beta   90.00
_cell.angle_gamma   90.00
#
_symmetry.space_group_name_H-M   'P 1'
#
loop_
_entity.id
_entity.type
_entity.pdbx_description
1 polymer ?
#
loop_
_entity_poly.entity_id
_entity_poly.type
_entity_poly.pdbx_seq_one_letter_code
_entity_poly.pdbx_strand_id
1 'polypeptide(L)'
;IKITSVPDRWTILRPFFTKYITVFGINIFATKETPDHKIIHAANVLAQYLDNDANRLADNKEVLEELVNNNASLIMSKDENQMESLWDDFPDAVHDLFDNSLGVQDLYGSETAPSDGFDASLEEVLHLITHNGYSKVYPDVFGEQYDSEIADYMDIARGGRFAQVPSRYPSSAWYSYDDRTCDYSCMVTEYFYWALTTLLDAQNDGDRCDDISHEWKLCTPEQLEETDTGIYSLFNDKTYSLPVSYTHLTLPTN
;
A
#
# COMPACT_ATOMS: atom_id res chain seq x y z
N ILE A 1 -8.66 -9.51 -16.38
CA ILE A 1 -8.01 -8.17 -16.39
C ILE A 1 -7.50 -7.92 -17.79
N LYS A 2 -7.74 -6.72 -18.36
CA LYS A 2 -7.33 -6.36 -19.74
C LYS A 2 -6.79 -4.94 -19.75
N ILE A 3 -5.58 -4.75 -20.31
CA ILE A 3 -5.00 -3.44 -20.56
C ILE A 3 -5.75 -2.77 -21.71
N THR A 4 -6.11 -1.50 -21.51
CA THR A 4 -6.79 -0.64 -22.49
C THR A 4 -6.05 0.71 -22.60
N SER A 5 -6.49 1.60 -23.46
CA SER A 5 -6.07 2.99 -23.46
C SER A 5 -6.73 3.77 -22.34
N VAL A 6 -6.08 4.85 -21.89
CA VAL A 6 -6.61 5.77 -20.87
C VAL A 6 -7.95 6.36 -21.34
N PRO A 7 -9.03 6.26 -20.52
CA PRO A 7 -10.38 6.75 -20.86
C PRO A 7 -10.43 8.27 -21.11
N ASP A 8 -11.49 8.72 -21.81
CA ASP A 8 -11.67 10.14 -22.16
C ASP A 8 -11.78 11.05 -20.93
N ARG A 9 -12.35 10.56 -19.83
CA ARG A 9 -12.41 11.31 -18.55
C ARG A 9 -11.03 11.69 -17.99
N TRP A 10 -9.98 10.97 -18.39
CA TRP A 10 -8.60 11.18 -17.98
C TRP A 10 -7.70 11.62 -19.13
N THR A 11 -8.24 12.34 -20.12
CA THR A 11 -7.50 12.77 -21.33
C THR A 11 -6.21 13.54 -20.99
N ILE A 12 -6.20 14.32 -19.93
CA ILE A 12 -5.02 15.09 -19.47
C ILE A 12 -3.83 14.17 -19.12
N LEU A 13 -4.08 12.93 -18.70
CA LEU A 13 -3.03 11.97 -18.34
C LEU A 13 -2.46 11.20 -19.55
N ARG A 14 -3.13 11.23 -20.72
CA ARG A 14 -2.73 10.47 -21.92
C ARG A 14 -1.33 10.77 -22.46
N PRO A 15 -0.79 11.98 -22.36
CA PRO A 15 0.59 12.24 -22.77
C PRO A 15 1.63 11.43 -21.99
N PHE A 16 1.32 11.06 -20.76
CA PHE A 16 2.23 10.42 -19.81
C PHE A 16 1.95 8.93 -19.65
N PHE A 17 0.66 8.56 -19.60
CA PHE A 17 0.21 7.18 -19.39
C PHE A 17 -0.58 6.70 -20.61
N THR A 18 -0.11 5.62 -21.22
CA THR A 18 -0.75 5.04 -22.42
C THR A 18 -1.50 3.76 -22.16
N LYS A 19 -1.28 3.15 -20.99
CA LYS A 19 -1.89 1.90 -20.56
C LYS A 19 -2.79 2.14 -19.36
N TYR A 20 -3.91 1.45 -19.32
CA TYR A 20 -4.91 1.61 -18.29
C TYR A 20 -5.60 0.28 -17.97
N ILE A 21 -5.82 0.04 -16.69
CA ILE A 21 -6.66 -1.03 -16.15
C ILE A 21 -7.61 -0.41 -15.12
N THR A 22 -8.78 -1.00 -14.93
CA THR A 22 -9.63 -0.71 -13.77
C THR A 22 -9.94 -2.01 -13.03
N VAL A 23 -9.83 -1.99 -11.71
CA VAL A 23 -10.13 -3.10 -10.80
C VAL A 23 -11.13 -2.60 -9.78
N PHE A 24 -12.33 -3.17 -9.74
CA PHE A 24 -13.44 -2.71 -8.89
C PHE A 24 -13.76 -1.20 -9.01
N GLY A 25 -13.38 -0.56 -10.11
CA GLY A 25 -13.54 0.88 -10.31
C GLY A 25 -12.33 1.74 -9.93
N ILE A 26 -11.32 1.16 -9.28
CA ILE A 26 -10.04 1.80 -8.95
C ILE A 26 -9.15 1.80 -10.20
N ASN A 27 -8.45 2.90 -10.43
CA ASN A 27 -7.66 3.11 -11.63
C ASN A 27 -6.24 2.58 -11.49
N ILE A 28 -5.68 2.04 -12.56
CA ILE A 28 -4.24 1.79 -12.72
C ILE A 28 -3.81 2.43 -14.02
N PHE A 29 -2.98 3.46 -13.94
CA PHE A 29 -2.36 4.12 -15.09
C PHE A 29 -0.92 3.66 -15.21
N ALA A 30 -0.44 3.38 -16.43
CA ALA A 30 0.94 2.99 -16.62
C ALA A 30 1.55 3.64 -17.85
N THR A 31 2.86 3.91 -17.77
CA THR A 31 3.64 4.41 -18.89
C THR A 31 3.72 3.37 -20.01
N LYS A 32 4.11 3.82 -21.19
CA LYS A 32 4.33 2.92 -22.33
C LYS A 32 5.39 1.86 -22.04
N GLU A 33 6.42 2.23 -21.31
CA GLU A 33 7.60 1.43 -20.99
C GLU A 33 7.38 0.41 -19.88
N THR A 34 6.36 0.61 -19.03
CA THR A 34 6.01 -0.36 -17.97
C THR A 34 5.59 -1.69 -18.61
N PRO A 35 6.21 -2.83 -18.27
CA PRO A 35 5.86 -4.11 -18.88
C PRO A 35 4.43 -4.55 -18.52
N ASP A 36 3.69 -5.07 -19.51
CA ASP A 36 2.28 -5.44 -19.34
C ASP A 36 2.06 -6.45 -18.21
N HIS A 37 2.95 -7.43 -18.05
CA HIS A 37 2.83 -8.44 -17.00
C HIS A 37 2.95 -7.84 -15.59
N LYS A 38 3.72 -6.76 -15.41
CA LYS A 38 3.84 -6.04 -14.13
C LYS A 38 2.55 -5.30 -13.78
N ILE A 39 1.94 -4.65 -14.77
CA ILE A 39 0.65 -3.95 -14.60
C ILE A 39 -0.46 -4.96 -14.25
N ILE A 40 -0.48 -6.11 -14.92
CA ILE A 40 -1.44 -7.19 -14.64
C ILE A 40 -1.20 -7.77 -13.24
N HIS A 41 0.06 -7.90 -12.82
CA HIS A 41 0.40 -8.37 -11.47
C HIS A 41 -0.14 -7.41 -10.41
N ALA A 42 0.18 -6.11 -10.48
CA ALA A 42 -0.33 -5.09 -9.56
C ALA A 42 -1.88 -5.08 -9.52
N ALA A 43 -2.53 -5.24 -10.68
CA ALA A 43 -3.98 -5.34 -10.76
C ALA A 43 -4.54 -6.59 -10.07
N ASN A 44 -3.82 -7.71 -10.09
CA ASN A 44 -4.21 -8.93 -9.35
C ASN A 44 -4.00 -8.75 -7.85
N VAL A 45 -2.90 -8.12 -7.42
CA VAL A 45 -2.66 -7.79 -6.00
C VAL A 45 -3.80 -6.89 -5.48
N LEU A 46 -4.14 -5.84 -6.22
CA LEU A 46 -5.26 -4.96 -5.87
C LEU A 46 -6.59 -5.71 -5.77
N ALA A 47 -6.86 -6.59 -6.74
CA ALA A 47 -8.09 -7.40 -6.72
C ALA A 47 -8.16 -8.29 -5.48
N GLN A 48 -7.05 -8.90 -5.07
CA GLN A 48 -7.01 -9.79 -3.91
C GLN A 48 -7.14 -9.08 -2.57
N TYR A 49 -6.53 -7.91 -2.42
CA TYR A 49 -6.71 -7.10 -1.21
C TYR A 49 -8.15 -6.64 -1.02
N LEU A 50 -8.91 -6.47 -2.10
CA LEU A 50 -10.31 -6.03 -2.04
C LEU A 50 -11.31 -7.20 -1.98
N ASP A 51 -10.95 -8.37 -2.49
CA ASP A 51 -11.78 -9.56 -2.63
C ASP A 51 -10.92 -10.79 -2.27
N ASN A 52 -10.74 -11.01 -0.99
CA ASN A 52 -9.81 -12.01 -0.44
C ASN A 52 -10.30 -13.46 -0.67
N ASP A 53 -11.61 -13.68 -0.75
CA ASP A 53 -12.22 -15.00 -1.00
C ASP A 53 -12.46 -15.27 -2.51
N ALA A 54 -12.10 -14.32 -3.39
CA ALA A 54 -12.22 -14.40 -4.84
C ALA A 54 -13.66 -14.66 -5.34
N ASN A 55 -14.66 -14.12 -4.61
CA ASN A 55 -16.07 -14.23 -4.97
C ASN A 55 -16.54 -13.15 -5.95
N ARG A 56 -15.67 -12.20 -6.33
CA ARG A 56 -15.89 -11.05 -7.21
C ARG A 56 -16.72 -9.91 -6.60
N LEU A 57 -16.81 -9.89 -5.30
CA LEU A 57 -17.41 -8.80 -4.53
C LEU A 57 -16.37 -8.29 -3.54
N ALA A 58 -16.28 -6.99 -3.37
CA ALA A 58 -15.38 -6.45 -2.35
C ALA A 58 -15.85 -6.86 -0.95
N ASP A 59 -14.89 -7.30 -0.13
CA ASP A 59 -15.13 -7.75 1.25
C ASP A 59 -15.60 -6.59 2.14
N ASN A 60 -15.05 -5.39 1.91
CA ASN A 60 -15.47 -4.15 2.57
C ASN A 60 -16.01 -3.17 1.53
N LYS A 61 -17.35 -3.08 1.46
CA LYS A 61 -18.03 -2.22 0.47
C LYS A 61 -17.87 -0.74 0.75
N GLU A 62 -17.82 -0.33 2.02
CA GLU A 62 -17.68 1.07 2.41
C GLU A 62 -16.29 1.59 2.03
N VAL A 63 -15.25 0.79 2.25
CA VAL A 63 -13.89 1.08 1.83
C VAL A 63 -13.80 1.15 0.30
N LEU A 64 -14.42 0.21 -0.42
CA LEU A 64 -14.43 0.27 -1.88
C LEU A 64 -15.16 1.51 -2.41
N GLU A 65 -16.31 1.87 -1.85
CA GLU A 65 -17.07 3.06 -2.23
C GLU A 65 -16.23 4.33 -2.02
N GLU A 66 -15.51 4.42 -0.91
CA GLU A 66 -14.62 5.56 -0.61
C GLU A 66 -13.46 5.63 -1.60
N LEU A 67 -12.77 4.50 -1.89
CA LEU A 67 -11.70 4.44 -2.89
C LEU A 67 -12.17 4.90 -4.28
N VAL A 68 -13.36 4.49 -4.69
CA VAL A 68 -13.94 4.89 -5.98
C VAL A 68 -14.33 6.38 -5.98
N ASN A 69 -14.90 6.89 -4.90
CA ASN A 69 -15.29 8.29 -4.75
C ASN A 69 -14.08 9.23 -4.80
N ASN A 70 -12.96 8.82 -4.18
CA ASN A 70 -11.69 9.55 -4.19
C ASN A 70 -10.89 9.34 -5.48
N ASN A 71 -11.44 8.59 -6.44
CA ASN A 71 -10.72 8.21 -7.66
C ASN A 71 -9.34 7.59 -7.35
N ALA A 72 -9.25 6.71 -6.35
CA ALA A 72 -8.02 6.04 -5.98
C ALA A 72 -7.33 5.46 -7.22
N SER A 73 -6.05 5.74 -7.36
CA SER A 73 -5.30 5.50 -8.60
C SER A 73 -3.88 5.06 -8.32
N LEU A 74 -3.52 3.90 -8.84
CA LEU A 74 -2.11 3.48 -8.91
C LEU A 74 -1.51 4.05 -10.20
N ILE A 75 -0.37 4.73 -10.11
CA ILE A 75 0.41 5.18 -11.27
C ILE A 75 1.68 4.36 -11.38
N MET A 76 1.96 3.80 -12.55
CA MET A 76 3.10 2.92 -12.75
C MET A 76 4.05 3.45 -13.81
N SER A 77 5.33 3.51 -13.47
CA SER A 77 6.44 3.70 -14.39
C SER A 77 7.23 2.40 -14.57
N LYS A 78 8.20 2.38 -15.49
CA LYS A 78 9.09 1.21 -15.62
C LYS A 78 10.05 1.09 -14.42
N ASP A 79 10.50 2.24 -13.86
CA ASP A 79 11.45 2.38 -12.75
C ASP A 79 11.30 3.75 -12.07
N GLU A 80 11.96 3.92 -10.93
CA GLU A 80 11.97 5.15 -10.12
C GLU A 80 12.44 6.37 -10.92
N ASN A 81 13.56 6.27 -11.65
CA ASN A 81 14.10 7.37 -12.45
C ASN A 81 13.08 7.90 -13.47
N GLN A 82 12.27 7.01 -14.06
CA GLN A 82 11.21 7.45 -14.97
C GLN A 82 10.10 8.18 -14.22
N MET A 83 9.74 7.73 -13.02
CA MET A 83 8.71 8.40 -12.22
C MET A 83 9.16 9.79 -11.77
N GLU A 84 10.39 9.93 -11.27
CA GLU A 84 10.97 11.22 -10.92
C GLU A 84 10.95 12.20 -12.11
N SER A 85 11.37 11.71 -13.30
CA SER A 85 11.31 12.54 -14.51
C SER A 85 9.88 12.94 -14.89
N LEU A 86 8.89 12.07 -14.67
CA LEU A 86 7.48 12.39 -14.92
C LEU A 86 6.96 13.44 -13.95
N TRP A 87 7.31 13.35 -12.66
CA TRP A 87 6.93 14.36 -11.67
C TRP A 87 7.47 15.75 -12.05
N ASP A 88 8.71 15.84 -12.54
CA ASP A 88 9.31 17.08 -13.01
C ASP A 88 8.64 17.62 -14.30
N ASP A 89 8.17 16.73 -15.18
CA ASP A 89 7.59 17.06 -16.48
C ASP A 89 6.07 17.29 -16.45
N PHE A 90 5.39 16.95 -15.34
CA PHE A 90 3.94 17.16 -15.24
C PHE A 90 3.61 18.66 -15.24
N PRO A 91 2.64 19.09 -16.07
CA PRO A 91 2.14 20.46 -15.99
C PRO A 91 1.32 20.67 -14.72
N ASP A 92 1.22 21.93 -14.27
CA ASP A 92 0.47 22.34 -13.08
C ASP A 92 -0.93 21.69 -13.00
N ALA A 93 -1.62 21.57 -14.13
CA ALA A 93 -2.95 20.98 -14.17
C ALA A 93 -2.98 19.47 -13.86
N VAL A 94 -1.87 18.75 -14.04
CA VAL A 94 -1.73 17.34 -13.62
C VAL A 94 -1.41 17.26 -12.13
N HIS A 95 -0.54 18.14 -11.63
CA HIS A 95 -0.31 18.27 -10.19
C HIS A 95 -1.60 18.63 -9.46
N ASP A 96 -2.35 19.63 -9.92
CA ASP A 96 -3.67 19.99 -9.36
C ASP A 96 -4.66 18.83 -9.36
N LEU A 97 -4.64 17.98 -10.40
CA LEU A 97 -5.48 16.79 -10.48
C LEU A 97 -5.10 15.77 -9.40
N PHE A 98 -3.79 15.51 -9.21
CA PHE A 98 -3.30 14.58 -8.19
C PHE A 98 -3.54 15.11 -6.77
N ASP A 99 -3.31 16.39 -6.53
CA ASP A 99 -3.46 17.01 -5.22
C ASP A 99 -4.93 17.10 -4.75
N ASN A 100 -5.88 17.28 -5.70
CA ASN A 100 -7.26 17.65 -5.35
C ASN A 100 -8.34 16.67 -5.81
N SER A 101 -8.01 15.67 -6.66
CA SER A 101 -9.05 14.87 -7.32
C SER A 101 -8.75 13.39 -7.46
N LEU A 102 -7.50 12.97 -7.32
CA LEU A 102 -7.08 11.57 -7.33
C LEU A 102 -6.31 11.25 -6.05
N GLY A 103 -6.70 10.17 -5.37
CA GLY A 103 -5.84 9.55 -4.37
C GLY A 103 -4.77 8.71 -5.08
N VAL A 104 -3.57 9.24 -5.23
CA VAL A 104 -2.51 8.62 -6.04
C VAL A 104 -1.50 7.88 -5.17
N GLN A 105 -1.11 6.68 -5.62
CA GLN A 105 0.06 5.94 -5.16
C GLN A 105 0.89 5.54 -6.38
N ASP A 106 2.21 5.65 -6.30
CA ASP A 106 3.10 5.19 -7.36
C ASP A 106 3.63 3.78 -7.10
N LEU A 107 4.05 3.12 -8.19
CA LEU A 107 4.65 1.79 -8.14
C LEU A 107 5.57 1.62 -9.37
N TYR A 108 6.77 1.10 -9.14
CA TYR A 108 7.73 0.91 -10.22
C TYR A 108 7.70 -0.53 -10.76
N GLY A 109 7.74 -0.65 -12.09
CA GLY A 109 7.78 -1.95 -12.75
C GLY A 109 9.02 -2.77 -12.40
N SER A 110 10.14 -2.10 -12.06
CA SER A 110 11.40 -2.76 -11.64
C SER A 110 11.25 -3.54 -10.34
N GLU A 111 10.39 -3.11 -9.42
CA GLU A 111 10.19 -3.70 -8.09
C GLU A 111 8.86 -4.48 -7.96
N THR A 112 8.02 -4.43 -9.00
CA THR A 112 6.79 -5.21 -9.07
C THR A 112 7.11 -6.65 -9.47
N ALA A 113 6.79 -7.65 -8.65
CA ALA A 113 7.08 -9.06 -8.88
C ALA A 113 8.49 -9.26 -9.47
N PRO A 114 9.55 -8.82 -8.80
CA PRO A 114 10.91 -8.97 -9.31
C PRO A 114 11.29 -10.44 -9.36
N SER A 115 12.32 -10.77 -10.18
CA SER A 115 12.87 -12.13 -10.21
C SER A 115 13.67 -12.48 -8.97
N ASP A 116 14.08 -11.47 -8.21
CA ASP A 116 14.84 -11.55 -6.97
C ASP A 116 14.46 -10.36 -6.10
N GLY A 117 14.28 -10.59 -4.81
CA GLY A 117 13.84 -9.57 -3.86
C GLY A 117 12.34 -9.55 -3.58
N PHE A 118 11.93 -8.62 -2.74
CA PHE A 118 10.56 -8.47 -2.29
C PHE A 118 9.68 -7.77 -3.35
N ASP A 119 8.41 -8.15 -3.41
CA ASP A 119 7.44 -7.57 -4.33
C ASP A 119 6.82 -6.31 -3.74
N ALA A 120 7.30 -5.14 -4.14
CA ALA A 120 6.79 -3.85 -3.68
C ALA A 120 5.32 -3.60 -4.02
N SER A 121 4.72 -4.36 -4.95
CA SER A 121 3.28 -4.23 -5.20
C SER A 121 2.42 -4.61 -3.99
N LEU A 122 2.95 -5.44 -3.06
CA LEU A 122 2.26 -5.76 -1.80
C LEU A 122 2.18 -4.56 -0.86
N GLU A 123 3.17 -3.69 -0.91
CA GLU A 123 3.28 -2.47 -0.13
C GLU A 123 2.46 -1.35 -0.76
N GLU A 124 2.79 -0.96 -1.98
CA GLU A 124 2.22 0.23 -2.62
C GLU A 124 0.72 0.11 -2.91
N VAL A 125 0.27 -1.08 -3.26
CA VAL A 125 -1.17 -1.32 -3.42
C VAL A 125 -1.89 -1.28 -2.06
N LEU A 126 -1.24 -1.75 -0.99
CA LEU A 126 -1.82 -1.66 0.35
C LEU A 126 -1.87 -0.20 0.83
N HIS A 127 -0.81 0.60 0.61
CA HIS A 127 -0.78 2.03 0.88
C HIS A 127 -1.94 2.75 0.17
N LEU A 128 -2.17 2.46 -1.11
CA LEU A 128 -3.31 3.02 -1.85
C LEU A 128 -4.64 2.75 -1.13
N ILE A 129 -4.86 1.51 -0.70
CA ILE A 129 -6.12 1.08 -0.06
C ILE A 129 -6.26 1.65 1.35
N THR A 130 -5.20 1.64 2.14
CA THR A 130 -5.24 2.09 3.53
C THR A 130 -5.36 3.60 3.62
N HIS A 131 -4.53 4.35 2.89
CA HIS A 131 -4.55 5.81 2.89
C HIS A 131 -5.84 6.40 2.31
N ASN A 132 -6.32 5.88 1.17
CA ASN A 132 -7.48 6.44 0.47
C ASN A 132 -8.81 5.77 0.85
N GLY A 133 -8.78 4.66 1.58
CA GLY A 133 -9.96 3.88 1.95
C GLY A 133 -10.13 3.76 3.46
N TYR A 134 -9.41 2.84 4.09
CA TYR A 134 -9.58 2.53 5.52
C TYR A 134 -9.44 3.74 6.43
N SER A 135 -8.43 4.60 6.22
CA SER A 135 -8.19 5.79 7.03
C SER A 135 -9.33 6.81 6.94
N LYS A 136 -10.05 6.84 5.84
CA LYS A 136 -11.17 7.77 5.59
C LYS A 136 -12.50 7.22 6.10
N VAL A 137 -12.73 5.92 5.94
CA VAL A 137 -13.98 5.25 6.38
C VAL A 137 -14.00 5.06 7.90
N TYR A 138 -12.84 4.71 8.48
CA TYR A 138 -12.69 4.44 9.91
C TYR A 138 -11.65 5.34 10.57
N PRO A 139 -11.83 6.68 10.57
CA PRO A 139 -10.79 7.62 10.99
C PRO A 139 -10.38 7.48 12.47
N ASP A 140 -11.29 7.04 13.34
CA ASP A 140 -10.99 6.82 14.76
C ASP A 140 -10.17 5.52 14.99
N VAL A 141 -10.16 4.60 14.01
CA VAL A 141 -9.51 3.29 14.10
C VAL A 141 -8.25 3.25 13.25
N PHE A 142 -8.37 3.55 11.94
CA PHE A 142 -7.29 3.47 10.96
C PHE A 142 -6.83 4.85 10.46
N GLY A 143 -7.25 5.92 11.12
CA GLY A 143 -6.81 7.26 10.74
C GLY A 143 -5.32 7.45 10.94
N GLU A 144 -4.69 8.15 10.02
CA GLU A 144 -3.26 8.46 10.00
C GLU A 144 -2.93 9.71 10.82
N GLN A 145 -3.55 9.83 11.99
CA GLN A 145 -3.47 10.99 12.86
C GLN A 145 -3.34 10.57 14.33
N TYR A 146 -2.93 11.49 15.18
CA TYR A 146 -2.92 11.26 16.63
C TYR A 146 -4.29 10.82 17.12
N ASP A 147 -4.27 9.94 18.10
CA ASP A 147 -5.45 9.45 18.83
C ASP A 147 -6.38 8.51 18.01
N SER A 148 -5.96 8.04 16.83
CA SER A 148 -6.55 6.86 16.20
C SER A 148 -6.01 5.58 16.87
N GLU A 149 -6.78 4.50 16.83
CA GLU A 149 -6.41 3.26 17.51
C GLU A 149 -5.10 2.67 16.94
N ILE A 150 -4.95 2.65 15.61
CA ILE A 150 -3.72 2.19 14.96
C ILE A 150 -2.51 3.07 15.29
N ALA A 151 -2.70 4.39 15.39
CA ALA A 151 -1.63 5.32 15.74
C ALA A 151 -1.15 5.11 17.18
N ASP A 152 -2.04 4.79 18.09
CA ASP A 152 -1.69 4.46 19.48
C ASP A 152 -0.88 3.16 19.55
N TYR A 153 -1.23 2.12 18.76
CA TYR A 153 -0.43 0.89 18.65
C TYR A 153 0.93 1.16 18.00
N MET A 154 0.98 1.98 16.95
CA MET A 154 2.25 2.41 16.36
C MET A 154 3.15 3.12 17.38
N ASP A 155 2.59 4.02 18.20
CA ASP A 155 3.37 4.73 19.22
C ASP A 155 3.92 3.78 20.30
N ILE A 156 3.20 2.71 20.62
CA ILE A 156 3.70 1.62 21.48
C ILE A 156 4.83 0.88 20.77
N ALA A 157 4.64 0.50 19.51
CA ALA A 157 5.63 -0.24 18.72
C ALA A 157 6.95 0.52 18.56
N ARG A 158 6.88 1.84 18.40
CA ARG A 158 8.06 2.73 18.30
C ARG A 158 8.69 3.07 19.66
N GLY A 159 8.00 2.77 20.76
CA GLY A 159 8.42 3.12 22.11
C GLY A 159 8.23 4.59 22.46
N GLY A 160 7.34 5.30 21.76
CA GLY A 160 6.98 6.69 22.03
C GLY A 160 6.27 7.39 20.88
N ARG A 161 5.63 8.53 21.20
CA ARG A 161 4.93 9.39 20.24
C ARG A 161 5.92 10.36 19.60
N PHE A 162 6.36 10.05 18.37
CA PHE A 162 7.30 10.88 17.60
C PHE A 162 6.57 11.52 16.42
N ALA A 163 6.49 12.86 16.38
CA ALA A 163 5.87 13.62 15.29
C ALA A 163 6.66 13.51 13.96
N GLN A 164 7.95 13.23 14.08
CA GLN A 164 8.88 13.01 12.97
C GLN A 164 9.81 11.86 13.33
N VAL A 165 10.51 11.30 12.35
CA VAL A 165 11.53 10.27 12.58
C VAL A 165 12.55 10.77 13.58
N PRO A 166 12.67 10.14 14.76
CA PRO A 166 13.63 10.58 15.79
C PRO A 166 15.07 10.25 15.39
N SER A 167 16.03 10.94 15.98
CA SER A 167 17.44 10.62 15.76
C SER A 167 17.83 9.21 16.22
N ARG A 168 17.06 8.63 17.12
CA ARG A 168 17.21 7.28 17.64
C ARG A 168 15.92 6.81 18.28
N TYR A 169 15.49 5.59 17.92
CA TYR A 169 14.39 4.90 18.60
C TYR A 169 14.88 4.21 19.90
N PRO A 170 14.00 4.01 20.88
CA PRO A 170 14.29 3.17 22.04
C PRO A 170 14.69 1.76 21.62
N SER A 171 15.60 1.14 22.38
CA SER A 171 16.07 -0.22 22.08
C SER A 171 14.97 -1.31 22.18
N SER A 172 13.88 -1.00 22.87
CA SER A 172 12.71 -1.86 22.99
C SER A 172 11.74 -1.73 21.81
N ALA A 173 11.92 -0.77 20.91
CA ALA A 173 11.06 -0.61 19.74
C ALA A 173 11.20 -1.81 18.79
N TRP A 174 10.06 -2.28 18.28
CA TRP A 174 10.02 -3.30 17.22
C TRP A 174 9.62 -2.73 15.87
N TYR A 175 9.12 -1.49 15.82
CA TYR A 175 8.96 -0.68 14.63
C TYR A 175 9.85 0.55 14.71
N SER A 176 10.53 0.86 13.64
CA SER A 176 11.30 2.08 13.41
C SER A 176 11.22 2.47 11.93
N TYR A 177 11.51 3.72 11.61
CA TYR A 177 11.54 4.19 10.24
C TYR A 177 12.70 5.19 10.10
N ASP A 178 13.42 5.18 9.00
CA ASP A 178 14.63 5.99 8.86
C ASP A 178 14.51 7.11 7.80
N ASP A 179 13.51 7.06 6.93
CA ASP A 179 13.24 8.16 5.99
C ASP A 179 12.68 9.38 6.72
N ARG A 180 13.51 10.41 6.81
CA ARG A 180 13.19 11.66 7.49
C ARG A 180 12.18 12.54 6.77
N THR A 181 11.82 12.23 5.54
CA THR A 181 10.76 12.91 4.81
C THR A 181 9.37 12.41 5.23
N CYS A 182 9.31 11.21 5.82
CA CYS A 182 8.10 10.59 6.31
C CYS A 182 7.62 11.29 7.59
N ASP A 183 6.45 11.87 7.55
CA ASP A 183 5.80 12.49 8.69
C ASP A 183 5.03 11.46 9.54
N TYR A 184 4.24 11.93 10.50
CA TYR A 184 3.49 11.04 11.39
C TYR A 184 2.47 10.19 10.62
N SER A 185 1.77 10.77 9.64
CA SER A 185 0.75 10.04 8.87
C SER A 185 1.37 8.97 8.00
N CYS A 186 2.46 9.29 7.33
CA CYS A 186 3.27 8.34 6.58
C CYS A 186 3.72 7.17 7.46
N MET A 187 4.24 7.43 8.67
CA MET A 187 4.67 6.37 9.59
C MET A 187 3.53 5.46 10.07
N VAL A 188 2.28 5.96 10.13
CA VAL A 188 1.11 5.11 10.42
C VAL A 188 0.81 4.19 9.24
N THR A 189 0.90 4.69 8.01
CA THR A 189 0.72 3.90 6.79
C THR A 189 1.74 2.78 6.69
N GLU A 190 3.01 3.07 6.96
CA GLU A 190 4.09 2.08 7.00
C GLU A 190 3.89 1.02 8.10
N TYR A 191 3.49 1.45 9.29
CA TYR A 191 3.20 0.53 10.39
C TYR A 191 2.03 -0.41 10.04
N PHE A 192 0.98 0.10 9.38
CA PHE A 192 -0.12 -0.72 8.88
C PHE A 192 0.41 -1.80 7.92
N TYR A 193 1.24 -1.41 6.97
CA TYR A 193 1.84 -2.31 6.00
C TYR A 193 2.66 -3.42 6.69
N TRP A 194 3.60 -3.05 7.56
CA TRP A 194 4.43 -4.03 8.27
C TRP A 194 3.58 -5.03 9.09
N ALA A 195 2.64 -4.54 9.84
CA ALA A 195 1.82 -5.37 10.72
C ALA A 195 0.87 -6.29 9.92
N LEU A 196 0.20 -5.79 8.87
CA LEU A 196 -0.72 -6.61 8.08
C LEU A 196 0.03 -7.66 7.26
N THR A 197 1.12 -7.29 6.60
CA THR A 197 1.90 -8.23 5.80
C THR A 197 2.57 -9.30 6.67
N THR A 198 2.95 -8.96 7.89
CA THR A 198 3.39 -9.96 8.89
C THR A 198 2.26 -10.90 9.29
N LEU A 199 1.07 -10.37 9.58
CA LEU A 199 -0.11 -11.22 9.89
C LEU A 199 -0.44 -12.18 8.75
N LEU A 200 -0.21 -11.76 7.51
CA LEU A 200 -0.40 -12.57 6.30
C LEU A 200 0.77 -13.52 6.00
N ASP A 201 1.80 -13.57 6.87
CA ASP A 201 3.03 -14.39 6.72
C ASP A 201 3.88 -14.01 5.48
N ALA A 202 3.74 -12.76 4.99
CA ALA A 202 4.46 -12.26 3.82
C ALA A 202 5.90 -11.82 4.12
N GLN A 203 6.25 -11.61 5.40
CA GLN A 203 7.58 -11.16 5.81
C GLN A 203 8.50 -12.31 6.24
N ASN A 204 8.01 -13.56 6.18
CA ASN A 204 8.72 -14.76 6.65
C ASN A 204 9.34 -15.58 5.51
N ASP A 205 9.87 -14.92 4.48
CA ASP A 205 10.47 -15.61 3.34
C ASP A 205 11.99 -15.35 3.25
N GLY A 206 12.79 -16.42 3.13
CA GLY A 206 14.23 -16.36 2.96
C GLY A 206 14.94 -15.51 4.02
N ASP A 207 15.76 -14.57 3.56
CA ASP A 207 16.52 -13.65 4.41
C ASP A 207 15.76 -12.34 4.71
N ARG A 208 14.48 -12.24 4.31
CA ARG A 208 13.67 -11.02 4.43
C ARG A 208 13.67 -10.43 5.83
N CYS A 209 13.53 -11.28 6.84
CA CYS A 209 13.52 -10.86 8.24
C CYS A 209 14.80 -10.13 8.66
N ASP A 210 15.95 -10.59 8.20
CA ASP A 210 17.24 -9.94 8.47
C ASP A 210 17.35 -8.62 7.69
N ASP A 211 16.90 -8.58 6.45
CA ASP A 211 16.93 -7.40 5.58
C ASP A 211 16.13 -6.23 6.16
N ILE A 212 14.94 -6.50 6.71
CA ILE A 212 14.03 -5.48 7.26
C ILE A 212 14.24 -5.19 8.75
N SER A 213 15.16 -5.87 9.42
CA SER A 213 15.36 -5.79 10.87
C SER A 213 15.69 -4.38 11.39
N HIS A 214 16.12 -3.48 10.51
CA HIS A 214 16.39 -2.07 10.83
C HIS A 214 15.10 -1.25 10.96
N GLU A 215 13.97 -1.69 10.38
CA GLU A 215 12.66 -1.05 10.46
C GLU A 215 11.63 -1.87 11.23
N TRP A 216 11.58 -3.18 10.97
CA TRP A 216 10.59 -4.08 11.52
C TRP A 216 11.22 -5.36 12.06
N LYS A 217 10.77 -5.82 13.24
CA LYS A 217 11.39 -6.96 13.96
C LYS A 217 10.46 -8.16 14.14
N LEU A 218 9.21 -8.04 13.72
CA LEU A 218 8.21 -9.09 13.87
C LEU A 218 7.92 -9.70 12.50
N CYS A 219 8.53 -10.86 12.19
CA CYS A 219 8.49 -11.42 10.84
C CYS A 219 7.46 -12.53 10.67
N THR A 220 6.86 -13.02 11.76
CA THR A 220 5.85 -14.09 11.73
C THR A 220 4.57 -13.69 12.44
N PRO A 221 3.42 -14.27 12.06
CA PRO A 221 2.15 -14.02 12.73
C PRO A 221 2.21 -14.29 14.24
N GLU A 222 2.96 -15.32 14.69
CA GLU A 222 3.13 -15.64 16.09
C GLU A 222 3.90 -14.56 16.84
N GLN A 223 4.96 -14.01 16.23
CA GLN A 223 5.71 -12.89 16.82
C GLN A 223 4.83 -11.65 16.96
N LEU A 224 3.97 -11.37 15.95
CA LEU A 224 3.01 -10.28 16.00
C LEU A 224 2.00 -10.49 17.14
N GLU A 225 1.42 -11.69 17.24
CA GLU A 225 0.45 -12.06 18.28
C GLU A 225 1.04 -11.90 19.70
N GLU A 226 2.28 -12.36 19.89
CA GLU A 226 2.94 -12.34 21.20
C GLU A 226 3.44 -10.95 21.61
N THR A 227 3.85 -10.10 20.64
CA THR A 227 4.53 -8.84 20.93
C THR A 227 3.61 -7.64 20.76
N ASP A 228 2.86 -7.59 19.66
CA ASP A 228 1.98 -6.48 19.29
C ASP A 228 0.50 -6.91 19.34
N THR A 229 0.09 -7.32 20.53
CA THR A 229 -1.25 -7.90 20.77
C THR A 229 -2.39 -6.97 20.39
N GLY A 230 -2.19 -5.65 20.47
CA GLY A 230 -3.18 -4.65 20.10
C GLY A 230 -3.48 -4.68 18.62
N ILE A 231 -2.46 -4.50 17.78
CA ILE A 231 -2.64 -4.52 16.33
C ILE A 231 -3.06 -5.89 15.82
N TYR A 232 -2.53 -6.98 16.41
CA TYR A 232 -2.97 -8.34 16.08
C TYR A 232 -4.47 -8.52 16.31
N SER A 233 -5.00 -8.05 17.44
CA SER A 233 -6.43 -8.12 17.77
C SER A 233 -7.26 -7.25 16.83
N LEU A 234 -6.82 -6.03 16.53
CA LEU A 234 -7.49 -5.11 15.64
C LEU A 234 -7.58 -5.68 14.21
N PHE A 235 -6.50 -6.24 13.70
CA PHE A 235 -6.49 -6.79 12.34
C PHE A 235 -7.28 -8.10 12.19
N ASN A 236 -7.52 -8.81 13.27
CA ASN A 236 -8.41 -9.98 13.30
C ASN A 236 -9.89 -9.62 13.57
N ASP A 237 -10.22 -8.35 13.79
CA ASP A 237 -11.62 -7.93 13.93
C ASP A 237 -12.34 -7.96 12.57
N LYS A 238 -13.27 -8.89 12.45
CA LYS A 238 -14.04 -9.11 11.21
C LYS A 238 -14.94 -7.94 10.81
N THR A 239 -15.15 -6.97 11.69
CA THR A 239 -15.90 -5.75 11.40
C THR A 239 -15.30 -4.98 10.23
N TYR A 240 -13.96 -4.99 10.12
CA TYR A 240 -13.24 -4.22 9.11
C TYR A 240 -12.97 -4.98 7.82
N SER A 241 -13.18 -6.32 7.82
CA SER A 241 -12.96 -7.18 6.65
C SER A 241 -11.58 -6.96 5.99
N LEU A 242 -10.54 -6.87 6.83
CA LEU A 242 -9.16 -6.84 6.34
C LEU A 242 -8.79 -8.19 5.70
N PRO A 243 -7.81 -8.23 4.77
CA PRO A 243 -7.32 -9.49 4.22
C PRO A 243 -6.86 -10.46 5.32
N VAL A 244 -7.27 -11.73 5.21
CA VAL A 244 -6.98 -12.76 6.22
C VAL A 244 -6.12 -13.90 5.69
N SER A 245 -5.73 -13.87 4.42
CA SER A 245 -4.93 -14.91 3.78
C SER A 245 -4.04 -14.37 2.67
N TYR A 246 -2.79 -14.79 2.70
CA TYR A 246 -1.78 -14.49 1.69
C TYR A 246 -1.72 -15.55 0.57
N THR A 247 -2.41 -16.68 0.72
CA THR A 247 -2.27 -17.87 -0.15
C THR A 247 -2.63 -17.62 -1.62
N HIS A 248 -3.29 -16.52 -1.94
CA HIS A 248 -3.65 -16.16 -3.31
C HIS A 248 -2.72 -15.11 -3.93
N LEU A 249 -1.86 -14.44 -3.14
CA LEU A 249 -0.93 -13.44 -3.65
C LEU A 249 0.29 -14.08 -4.34
N THR A 250 0.56 -15.35 -4.14
CA THR A 250 1.52 -16.09 -4.92
C THR A 250 0.89 -16.52 -6.24
N LEU A 251 1.11 -15.73 -7.30
CA LEU A 251 0.73 -16.17 -8.64
C LEU A 251 1.46 -17.47 -8.97
N PRO A 252 0.79 -18.46 -9.59
CA PRO A 252 1.50 -19.62 -10.10
C PRO A 252 2.52 -19.13 -11.13
N THR A 253 3.78 -19.37 -10.85
CA THR A 253 4.87 -19.24 -11.82
C THR A 253 4.63 -20.28 -12.92
N ASN A 254 4.03 -19.86 -14.02
CA ASN A 254 3.99 -20.62 -15.27
C ASN A 254 4.83 -19.91 -16.33
#